data_cc5f18d43003d556bb3c253a73bb2014
#
_entry.id   cc5f18d43003d556bb3c253a73bb2014
#
_cell.length_a   1.000
_cell.length_b   1.000
_cell.length_c   1.000
_cell.angle_alpha   90.00
_cell.angle_beta   90.00
_cell.angle_gamma   90.00
#
_symmetry.space_group_name_H-M   'P 1'
#
loop_
_entity.id
_entity.type
_entity.pdbx_description
1 polymer ?
#
loop_
_entity_poly.entity_id
_entity_poly.type
_entity_poly.pdbx_seq_one_letter_code
_entity_poly.pdbx_strand_id
1 'polypeptide(L)'
;IAILLLLSFTSVQAQDKKAKSLLDQVTTKVKSYNNIVIDFRYSLNNSKENINQDSKGNVTLKGNQYVLNFMGMTKIYDGKKTYTIVPEDEEINISSVNENDDNAVTPSKMLTFFNKGYKYSMDIVQNVKGRKIQYVKLIPTNPKDERKEILLGIDVQTKHIYNLIETGKKGTKTTLTVNSFKT
;
A
#
# COMPACT_ATOMS: atom_id res chain seq x y z
N ILE A 1 20.72 19.26 -39.28
CA ILE A 1 20.93 18.16 -38.28
C ILE A 1 20.41 18.56 -36.87
N ALA A 2 19.66 19.69 -36.71
CA ALA A 2 19.19 20.17 -35.41
C ALA A 2 17.75 19.80 -35.02
N ILE A 3 17.02 19.01 -35.83
CA ILE A 3 15.58 18.73 -35.61
C ILE A 3 15.29 17.38 -34.93
N LEU A 4 16.28 16.48 -34.81
CA LEU A 4 16.07 15.12 -34.26
C LEU A 4 16.17 15.00 -32.74
N LEU A 5 16.56 16.06 -32.03
CA LEU A 5 16.78 16.00 -30.57
C LEU A 5 15.57 16.41 -29.70
N LEU A 6 14.47 16.86 -30.30
CA LEU A 6 13.30 17.39 -29.59
C LEU A 6 12.20 16.34 -29.27
N LEU A 7 12.33 15.12 -29.79
CA LEU A 7 11.29 14.07 -29.61
C LEU A 7 11.45 13.17 -28.38
N SER A 8 12.57 13.25 -27.66
CA SER A 8 12.84 12.34 -26.55
C SER A 8 12.29 12.80 -25.18
N PHE A 9 11.89 14.06 -25.03
CA PHE A 9 11.43 14.59 -23.73
C PHE A 9 9.94 14.37 -23.45
N THR A 10 9.13 13.99 -24.41
CA THR A 10 7.69 13.82 -24.24
C THR A 10 7.27 12.50 -23.60
N SER A 11 8.16 11.47 -23.61
CA SER A 11 7.83 10.14 -23.13
C SER A 11 7.78 10.02 -21.59
N VAL A 12 8.61 10.77 -20.87
CA VAL A 12 8.66 10.72 -19.40
C VAL A 12 7.43 11.37 -18.78
N GLN A 13 6.99 12.51 -19.30
CA GLN A 13 5.77 13.17 -18.80
C GLN A 13 4.50 12.37 -19.11
N ALA A 14 4.47 11.64 -20.25
CA ALA A 14 3.35 10.79 -20.60
C ALA A 14 3.24 9.56 -19.69
N GLN A 15 4.36 8.97 -19.24
CA GLN A 15 4.37 7.88 -18.26
C GLN A 15 3.83 8.34 -16.91
N ASP A 16 4.28 9.47 -16.41
CA ASP A 16 3.81 10.01 -15.12
C ASP A 16 2.30 10.32 -15.13
N LYS A 17 1.77 10.86 -16.22
CA LYS A 17 0.33 11.07 -16.38
C LYS A 17 -0.47 9.76 -16.38
N LYS A 18 0.04 8.70 -17.02
CA LYS A 18 -0.61 7.38 -17.04
C LYS A 18 -0.58 6.73 -15.64
N ALA A 19 0.55 6.80 -14.95
CA ALA A 19 0.67 6.32 -13.59
C ALA A 19 -0.30 7.05 -12.66
N LYS A 20 -0.34 8.38 -12.72
CA LYS A 20 -1.29 9.18 -11.96
C LYS A 20 -2.74 8.78 -12.24
N SER A 21 -3.13 8.70 -13.50
CA SER A 21 -4.49 8.30 -13.88
C SER A 21 -4.87 6.94 -13.32
N LEU A 22 -3.96 5.95 -13.32
CA LEU A 22 -4.22 4.64 -12.74
C LEU A 22 -4.40 4.71 -11.23
N LEU A 23 -3.55 5.46 -10.52
CA LEU A 23 -3.63 5.67 -9.07
C LEU A 23 -4.93 6.42 -8.69
N ASP A 24 -5.35 7.41 -9.47
CA ASP A 24 -6.61 8.12 -9.27
C ASP A 24 -7.82 7.16 -9.43
N GLN A 25 -7.77 6.22 -10.39
CA GLN A 25 -8.80 5.18 -10.56
C GLN A 25 -8.85 4.25 -9.35
N VAL A 26 -7.71 3.82 -8.79
CA VAL A 26 -7.66 3.03 -7.56
C VAL A 26 -8.30 3.80 -6.41
N THR A 27 -7.92 5.06 -6.22
CA THR A 27 -8.47 5.91 -5.16
C THR A 27 -9.99 6.07 -5.28
N THR A 28 -10.49 6.33 -6.49
CA THR A 28 -11.93 6.44 -6.78
C THR A 28 -12.64 5.12 -6.47
N LYS A 29 -12.06 4.00 -6.87
CA LYS A 29 -12.63 2.67 -6.66
C LYS A 29 -12.71 2.33 -5.16
N VAL A 30 -11.63 2.55 -4.41
CA VAL A 30 -11.61 2.33 -2.96
C VAL A 30 -12.66 3.19 -2.24
N LYS A 31 -12.76 4.47 -2.60
CA LYS A 31 -13.74 5.40 -2.00
C LYS A 31 -15.20 5.10 -2.35
N SER A 32 -15.45 4.31 -3.39
CA SER A 32 -16.82 3.93 -3.78
C SER A 32 -17.42 2.80 -2.92
N TYR A 33 -16.62 2.17 -2.06
CA TYR A 33 -17.06 1.07 -1.23
C TYR A 33 -17.47 1.53 0.17
N ASN A 34 -18.61 1.02 0.65
CA ASN A 34 -19.05 1.26 2.02
C ASN A 34 -18.28 0.43 3.03
N ASN A 35 -18.00 -0.82 2.66
CA ASN A 35 -17.24 -1.78 3.47
C ASN A 35 -16.16 -2.42 2.60
N ILE A 36 -15.04 -2.77 3.20
CA ILE A 36 -13.95 -3.50 2.54
C ILE A 36 -13.46 -4.57 3.50
N VAL A 37 -13.33 -5.81 3.01
CA VAL A 37 -12.72 -6.92 3.74
C VAL A 37 -11.53 -7.42 2.93
N ILE A 38 -10.35 -7.41 3.54
CA ILE A 38 -9.10 -7.83 2.90
C ILE A 38 -8.45 -8.92 3.73
N ASP A 39 -8.13 -10.06 3.10
CA ASP A 39 -7.17 -11.03 3.62
C ASP A 39 -5.82 -10.78 2.93
N PHE A 40 -4.74 -10.73 3.68
CA PHE A 40 -3.42 -10.44 3.15
C PHE A 40 -2.33 -11.35 3.73
N ARG A 41 -1.24 -11.45 3.00
CA ARG A 41 0.03 -12.01 3.45
C ARG A 41 1.04 -10.88 3.52
N TYR A 42 1.79 -10.86 4.60
CA TYR A 42 2.91 -9.98 4.84
C TYR A 42 4.19 -10.80 4.85
N SER A 43 5.23 -10.35 4.19
CA SER A 43 6.57 -10.90 4.32
C SER A 43 7.60 -9.79 4.48
N LEU A 44 8.55 -10.02 5.37
CA LEU A 44 9.70 -9.16 5.64
C LEU A 44 10.97 -9.96 5.41
N ASN A 45 11.83 -9.47 4.53
CA ASN A 45 13.09 -10.11 4.22
C ASN A 45 14.24 -9.09 4.30
N ASN A 46 15.30 -9.44 5.01
CA ASN A 46 16.57 -8.74 4.99
C ASN A 46 17.71 -9.76 5.03
N SER A 47 18.27 -10.04 3.86
CA SER A 47 19.33 -11.04 3.73
C SER A 47 20.64 -10.67 4.45
N LYS A 48 20.88 -9.35 4.68
CA LYS A 48 22.08 -8.89 5.40
C LYS A 48 21.99 -9.15 6.90
N GLU A 49 20.76 -9.10 7.44
CA GLU A 49 20.48 -9.31 8.86
C GLU A 49 19.89 -10.69 9.15
N ASN A 50 19.83 -11.55 8.14
CA ASN A 50 19.24 -12.89 8.21
C ASN A 50 17.78 -12.89 8.75
N ILE A 51 17.01 -11.86 8.40
CA ILE A 51 15.61 -11.74 8.76
C ILE A 51 14.75 -12.29 7.63
N ASN A 52 13.86 -13.22 7.95
CA ASN A 52 12.85 -13.75 7.07
C ASN A 52 11.57 -14.03 7.87
N GLN A 53 10.55 -13.22 7.72
CA GLN A 53 9.28 -13.32 8.43
C GLN A 53 8.13 -13.38 7.44
N ASP A 54 7.21 -14.27 7.68
CA ASP A 54 5.94 -14.41 6.95
C ASP A 54 4.77 -14.41 7.95
N SER A 55 3.76 -13.62 7.67
CA SER A 55 2.55 -13.53 8.49
C SER A 55 1.32 -13.36 7.60
N LYS A 56 0.17 -13.78 8.11
CA LYS A 56 -1.12 -13.53 7.49
C LYS A 56 -1.92 -12.59 8.38
N GLY A 57 -2.79 -11.81 7.77
CA GLY A 57 -3.70 -10.94 8.50
C GLY A 57 -4.96 -10.71 7.71
N ASN A 58 -5.92 -10.11 8.37
CA ASN A 58 -7.12 -9.61 7.73
C ASN A 58 -7.51 -8.25 8.30
N VAL A 59 -8.19 -7.48 7.50
CA VAL A 59 -8.75 -6.20 7.92
C VAL A 59 -10.16 -6.04 7.37
N THR A 60 -11.05 -5.58 8.21
CA THR A 60 -12.40 -5.12 7.84
C THR A 60 -12.46 -3.62 8.05
N LEU A 61 -12.91 -2.90 7.03
CA LEU A 61 -13.02 -1.43 7.02
C LEU A 61 -14.48 -1.02 6.80
N LYS A 62 -14.90 0.02 7.51
CA LYS A 62 -16.16 0.72 7.27
C LYS A 62 -15.93 2.23 7.44
N GLY A 63 -15.79 2.93 6.32
CA GLY A 63 -15.31 4.31 6.35
C GLY A 63 -13.92 4.41 6.96
N ASN A 64 -13.78 5.16 8.07
CA ASN A 64 -12.54 5.26 8.84
C ASN A 64 -12.42 4.23 9.97
N GLN A 65 -13.50 3.53 10.31
CA GLN A 65 -13.50 2.47 11.33
C GLN A 65 -12.86 1.20 10.76
N TYR A 66 -12.19 0.44 11.62
CA TYR A 66 -11.60 -0.83 11.20
C TYR A 66 -11.43 -1.85 12.33
N VAL A 67 -11.36 -3.11 11.93
CA VAL A 67 -10.85 -4.22 12.73
C VAL A 67 -9.71 -4.85 11.95
N LEU A 68 -8.51 -4.84 12.51
CA LEU A 68 -7.30 -5.45 11.95
C LEU A 68 -6.86 -6.59 12.86
N ASN A 69 -6.73 -7.81 12.30
CA ASN A 69 -6.11 -8.96 12.95
C ASN A 69 -4.77 -9.22 12.27
N PHE A 70 -3.68 -9.07 13.01
CA PHE A 70 -2.34 -9.23 12.47
C PHE A 70 -1.32 -9.52 13.57
N MET A 71 -0.42 -10.48 13.34
CA MET A 71 0.67 -10.84 14.26
C MET A 71 0.21 -11.09 15.70
N GLY A 72 -0.85 -11.90 15.88
CA GLY A 72 -1.35 -12.25 17.22
C GLY A 72 -2.16 -11.16 17.91
N MET A 73 -2.25 -9.96 17.37
CA MET A 73 -3.02 -8.85 17.94
C MET A 73 -4.28 -8.52 17.13
N THR A 74 -5.28 -8.00 17.81
CA THR A 74 -6.46 -7.38 17.21
C THR A 74 -6.44 -5.88 17.51
N LYS A 75 -6.47 -5.05 16.46
CA LYS A 75 -6.58 -3.61 16.59
C LYS A 75 -7.94 -3.15 16.06
N ILE A 76 -8.71 -2.47 16.91
CA ILE A 76 -10.05 -1.97 16.58
C ILE A 76 -10.03 -0.45 16.69
N TYR A 77 -10.55 0.24 15.69
CA TYR A 77 -10.83 1.66 15.76
C TYR A 77 -12.34 1.89 15.53
N ASP A 78 -13.01 2.45 16.52
CA ASP A 78 -14.47 2.67 16.51
C ASP A 78 -14.89 4.03 15.93
N GLY A 79 -13.92 4.83 15.48
CA GLY A 79 -14.11 6.21 15.02
C GLY A 79 -13.74 7.27 16.07
N LYS A 80 -13.43 6.85 17.31
CA LYS A 80 -13.04 7.74 18.42
C LYS A 80 -11.84 7.23 19.19
N LYS A 81 -11.81 5.92 19.46
CA LYS A 81 -10.76 5.27 20.26
C LYS A 81 -10.18 4.09 19.47
N THR A 82 -8.93 3.81 19.75
CA THR A 82 -8.23 2.61 19.30
C THR A 82 -8.08 1.65 20.47
N TYR A 83 -8.50 0.41 20.26
CA TYR A 83 -8.35 -0.71 21.19
C TYR A 83 -7.33 -1.67 20.57
N THR A 84 -6.24 -1.94 21.28
CA THR A 84 -5.26 -2.95 20.89
C THR A 84 -5.35 -4.10 21.88
N ILE A 85 -5.75 -5.27 21.41
CA ILE A 85 -5.93 -6.48 22.19
C ILE A 85 -4.77 -7.42 21.86
N VAL A 86 -4.01 -7.80 22.89
CA VAL A 86 -2.90 -8.75 22.81
C VAL A 86 -3.25 -9.97 23.69
N PRO A 87 -3.87 -11.01 23.13
CA PRO A 87 -4.37 -12.15 23.93
C PRO A 87 -3.28 -12.89 24.70
N GLU A 88 -2.07 -12.99 24.14
CA GLU A 88 -0.93 -13.66 24.80
C GLU A 88 -0.51 -12.97 26.11
N ASP A 89 -0.66 -11.64 26.16
CA ASP A 89 -0.29 -10.84 27.34
C ASP A 89 -1.51 -10.55 28.24
N GLU A 90 -2.70 -11.01 27.86
CA GLU A 90 -3.98 -10.70 28.53
C GLU A 90 -4.24 -9.20 28.66
N GLU A 91 -3.69 -8.40 27.70
CA GLU A 91 -3.75 -6.94 27.74
C GLU A 91 -4.73 -6.34 26.73
N ILE A 92 -5.40 -5.26 27.15
CA ILE A 92 -6.17 -4.37 26.29
C ILE A 92 -5.69 -2.94 26.50
N ASN A 93 -5.04 -2.39 25.47
CA ASN A 93 -4.58 -1.01 25.49
C ASN A 93 -5.61 -0.12 24.78
N ILE A 94 -6.11 0.91 25.47
CA ILE A 94 -7.09 1.86 24.93
C ILE A 94 -6.40 3.23 24.78
N SER A 95 -6.42 3.77 23.57
CA SER A 95 -5.86 5.09 23.28
C SER A 95 -6.86 5.97 22.52
N SER A 96 -6.82 7.27 22.82
CA SER A 96 -7.59 8.30 22.10
C SER A 96 -6.66 8.93 21.03
N VAL A 97 -6.21 8.12 20.05
CA VAL A 97 -5.40 8.62 18.95
C VAL A 97 -6.32 9.28 17.94
N ASN A 98 -5.99 10.49 17.52
CA ASN A 98 -6.66 11.13 16.39
C ASN A 98 -6.19 10.47 15.09
N GLU A 99 -6.88 9.42 14.69
CA GLU A 99 -6.58 8.68 13.44
C GLU A 99 -6.87 9.52 12.18
N ASN A 100 -7.48 10.70 12.34
CA ASN A 100 -7.62 11.69 11.27
C ASN A 100 -6.35 12.56 11.10
N ASP A 101 -5.38 12.46 12.03
CA ASP A 101 -4.07 13.10 11.84
C ASP A 101 -3.42 12.56 10.55
N ASP A 102 -2.95 13.46 9.69
CA ASP A 102 -2.30 13.10 8.42
C ASP A 102 -1.08 12.17 8.61
N ASN A 103 -0.48 12.16 9.79
CA ASN A 103 0.65 11.29 10.15
C ASN A 103 0.23 9.92 10.69
N ALA A 104 -1.04 9.71 11.03
CA ALA A 104 -1.48 8.41 11.52
C ALA A 104 -1.47 7.36 10.39
N VAL A 105 -0.79 6.24 10.62
CA VAL A 105 -0.80 5.09 9.71
C VAL A 105 -1.98 4.20 10.06
N THR A 106 -3.05 4.29 9.29
CA THR A 106 -4.26 3.46 9.47
C THR A 106 -4.49 2.56 8.26
N PRO A 107 -5.19 1.42 8.43
CA PRO A 107 -5.51 0.54 7.32
C PRO A 107 -6.26 1.23 6.18
N SER A 108 -7.18 2.15 6.48
CA SER A 108 -7.89 2.92 5.46
C SER A 108 -6.97 3.87 4.68
N LYS A 109 -6.02 4.52 5.35
CA LYS A 109 -5.02 5.38 4.68
C LYS A 109 -4.03 4.58 3.85
N MET A 110 -3.71 3.35 4.23
CA MET A 110 -2.84 2.47 3.46
C MET A 110 -3.40 2.11 2.08
N LEU A 111 -4.71 2.18 1.87
CA LEU A 111 -5.30 1.94 0.55
C LEU A 111 -5.13 3.12 -0.43
N THR A 112 -4.74 4.29 0.06
CA THR A 112 -4.60 5.52 -0.74
C THR A 112 -3.34 6.32 -0.40
N PHE A 113 -2.36 5.71 0.31
CA PHE A 113 -1.14 6.37 0.79
C PHE A 113 -0.31 7.02 -0.31
N PHE A 114 -0.41 6.49 -1.53
CA PHE A 114 0.34 6.94 -2.70
C PHE A 114 -0.10 8.30 -3.24
N ASN A 115 -1.21 8.86 -2.75
CA ASN A 115 -1.74 10.14 -3.25
C ASN A 115 -0.87 11.35 -2.90
N LYS A 116 -0.01 11.24 -1.88
CA LYS A 116 0.90 12.32 -1.46
C LYS A 116 2.29 11.75 -1.14
N GLY A 117 3.33 12.55 -1.35
CA GLY A 117 4.69 12.25 -0.90
C GLY A 117 5.51 11.36 -1.81
N TYR A 118 5.07 11.10 -3.04
CA TYR A 118 5.79 10.25 -4.00
C TYR A 118 5.88 10.88 -5.39
N LYS A 119 7.00 10.63 -6.06
CA LYS A 119 7.09 10.65 -7.52
C LYS A 119 6.73 9.26 -8.02
N TYR A 120 6.00 9.16 -9.11
CA TYR A 120 5.55 7.88 -9.64
C TYR A 120 5.75 7.78 -11.15
N SER A 121 5.98 6.54 -11.59
CA SER A 121 6.10 6.18 -13.00
C SER A 121 5.50 4.79 -13.24
N MET A 122 5.06 4.55 -14.46
CA MET A 122 4.67 3.19 -14.86
C MET A 122 5.90 2.29 -14.80
N ASP A 123 5.70 1.03 -14.39
CA ASP A 123 6.70 -0.01 -14.33
C ASP A 123 6.21 -1.25 -15.10
N ILE A 124 6.70 -2.43 -14.79
CA ILE A 124 6.38 -3.69 -15.48
C ILE A 124 4.89 -4.06 -15.40
N VAL A 125 4.47 -4.87 -16.35
CA VAL A 125 3.20 -5.59 -16.34
C VAL A 125 3.48 -7.07 -16.12
N GLN A 126 2.75 -7.69 -15.20
CA GLN A 126 2.82 -9.13 -14.96
C GLN A 126 1.46 -9.79 -15.13
N ASN A 127 1.45 -11.03 -15.63
CA ASN A 127 0.26 -11.87 -15.60
C ASN A 127 0.35 -12.80 -14.39
N VAL A 128 -0.57 -12.66 -13.45
CA VAL A 128 -0.61 -13.45 -12.22
C VAL A 128 -1.93 -14.21 -12.15
N LYS A 129 -1.89 -15.51 -12.38
CA LYS A 129 -3.07 -16.39 -12.38
C LYS A 129 -4.20 -15.85 -13.28
N GLY A 130 -3.85 -15.45 -14.50
CA GLY A 130 -4.79 -14.90 -15.49
C GLY A 130 -5.17 -13.42 -15.29
N ARG A 131 -4.71 -12.77 -14.23
CA ARG A 131 -4.95 -11.34 -13.99
C ARG A 131 -3.77 -10.50 -14.47
N LYS A 132 -4.07 -9.42 -15.18
CA LYS A 132 -3.07 -8.45 -15.64
C LYS A 132 -2.79 -7.45 -14.52
N ILE A 133 -1.61 -7.54 -13.91
CA ILE A 133 -1.15 -6.66 -12.85
C ILE A 133 -0.19 -5.63 -13.43
N GLN A 134 -0.56 -4.37 -13.36
CA GLN A 134 0.30 -3.24 -13.72
C GLN A 134 1.01 -2.73 -12.47
N TYR A 135 2.32 -2.66 -12.49
CA TYR A 135 3.08 -2.05 -11.43
C TYR A 135 3.27 -0.56 -11.68
N VAL A 136 3.14 0.21 -10.60
CA VAL A 136 3.51 1.62 -10.53
C VAL A 136 4.64 1.73 -9.52
N LYS A 137 5.76 2.32 -9.95
CA LYS A 137 6.89 2.62 -9.09
C LYS A 137 6.65 3.96 -8.39
N LEU A 138 6.81 3.96 -7.08
CA LEU A 138 6.68 5.11 -6.21
C LEU A 138 8.02 5.38 -5.54
N ILE A 139 8.53 6.61 -5.66
CA ILE A 139 9.76 7.06 -5.03
C ILE A 139 9.42 8.16 -4.04
N PRO A 140 9.72 7.99 -2.74
CA PRO A 140 9.47 9.01 -1.74
C PRO A 140 10.12 10.34 -2.11
N THR A 141 9.40 11.45 -1.91
CA THR A 141 9.94 12.80 -2.16
C THR A 141 10.72 13.35 -0.97
N ASN A 142 10.47 12.80 0.23
CA ASN A 142 11.22 13.16 1.43
C ASN A 142 12.58 12.44 1.42
N PRO A 143 13.73 13.15 1.40
CA PRO A 143 15.05 12.51 1.39
C PRO A 143 15.37 11.75 2.68
N LYS A 144 14.69 12.06 3.80
CA LYS A 144 14.82 11.37 5.09
C LYS A 144 14.01 10.07 5.17
N ASP A 145 13.18 9.77 4.17
CA ASP A 145 12.42 8.52 4.14
C ASP A 145 13.39 7.34 4.04
N GLU A 146 13.22 6.32 4.90
CA GLU A 146 14.06 5.11 4.90
C GLU A 146 13.74 4.18 3.72
N ARG A 147 12.62 4.39 3.04
CA ARG A 147 12.22 3.65 1.84
C ARG A 147 12.98 4.18 0.64
N LYS A 148 13.53 3.28 -0.16
CA LYS A 148 14.14 3.59 -1.44
C LYS A 148 13.08 3.73 -2.53
N GLU A 149 12.18 2.76 -2.59
CA GLU A 149 11.09 2.70 -3.57
C GLU A 149 9.99 1.76 -3.12
N ILE A 150 8.81 1.93 -3.69
CA ILE A 150 7.68 1.01 -3.56
C ILE A 150 7.22 0.63 -4.97
N LEU A 151 7.01 -0.65 -5.23
CA LEU A 151 6.30 -1.15 -6.39
C LEU A 151 4.87 -1.50 -5.97
N LEU A 152 3.90 -0.76 -6.49
CA LEU A 152 2.49 -0.99 -6.22
C LEU A 152 1.87 -1.73 -7.40
N GLY A 153 1.53 -3.00 -7.19
CA GLY A 153 0.85 -3.84 -8.19
C GLY A 153 -0.66 -3.62 -8.15
N ILE A 154 -1.23 -3.27 -9.28
CA ILE A 154 -2.65 -2.94 -9.44
C ILE A 154 -3.26 -3.88 -10.48
N ASP A 155 -4.34 -4.56 -10.12
CA ASP A 155 -5.14 -5.32 -11.06
C ASP A 155 -5.84 -4.36 -12.03
N VAL A 156 -5.49 -4.47 -13.31
CA VAL A 156 -5.95 -3.53 -14.34
C VAL A 156 -7.47 -3.58 -14.54
N GLN A 157 -8.10 -4.72 -14.29
CA GLN A 157 -9.53 -4.92 -14.48
C GLN A 157 -10.34 -4.36 -13.29
N THR A 158 -9.98 -4.77 -12.08
CA THR A 158 -10.74 -4.43 -10.87
C THR A 158 -10.34 -3.09 -10.26
N LYS A 159 -9.14 -2.58 -10.56
CA LYS A 159 -8.49 -1.42 -9.93
C LYS A 159 -8.19 -1.63 -8.45
N HIS A 160 -8.17 -2.87 -7.99
CA HIS A 160 -7.75 -3.19 -6.64
C HIS A 160 -6.22 -3.30 -6.57
N ILE A 161 -5.67 -2.95 -5.42
CA ILE A 161 -4.27 -3.24 -5.11
C ILE A 161 -4.14 -4.76 -5.00
N TYR A 162 -3.20 -5.31 -5.76
CA TYR A 162 -2.81 -6.72 -5.70
C TYR A 162 -1.71 -6.93 -4.67
N ASN A 163 -0.64 -6.14 -4.76
CA ASN A 163 0.43 -6.18 -3.79
C ASN A 163 1.17 -4.85 -3.69
N LEU A 164 1.91 -4.71 -2.61
CA LEU A 164 2.85 -3.63 -2.35
C LEU A 164 4.19 -4.25 -2.03
N ILE A 165 5.25 -3.85 -2.73
CA ILE A 165 6.61 -4.30 -2.51
C ILE A 165 7.45 -3.08 -2.17
N GLU A 166 7.81 -2.93 -0.90
CA GLU A 166 8.66 -1.86 -0.41
C GLU A 166 10.10 -2.33 -0.34
N THR A 167 11.03 -1.50 -0.82
CA THR A 167 12.47 -1.71 -0.67
C THR A 167 13.04 -0.57 0.16
N GLY A 168 13.61 -0.91 1.31
CA GLY A 168 14.32 0.02 2.18
C GLY A 168 15.74 0.33 1.66
N LYS A 169 16.28 1.49 2.06
CA LYS A 169 17.65 1.92 1.70
C LYS A 169 18.73 0.97 2.24
N LYS A 170 18.44 0.27 3.33
CA LYS A 170 19.34 -0.72 3.97
C LYS A 170 19.18 -2.14 3.43
N GLY A 171 18.35 -2.34 2.39
CA GLY A 171 18.17 -3.62 1.73
C GLY A 171 17.02 -4.48 2.30
N THR A 172 16.30 -3.99 3.28
CA THR A 172 15.06 -4.63 3.77
C THR A 172 14.00 -4.60 2.68
N LYS A 173 13.35 -5.71 2.45
CA LYS A 173 12.22 -5.84 1.52
C LYS A 173 10.98 -6.28 2.26
N THR A 174 9.94 -5.47 2.20
CA THR A 174 8.63 -5.78 2.76
C THR A 174 7.64 -6.01 1.61
N THR A 175 6.90 -7.11 1.66
CA THR A 175 5.87 -7.40 0.67
C THR A 175 4.53 -7.64 1.37
N LEU A 176 3.51 -6.90 0.97
CA LEU A 176 2.13 -7.15 1.37
C LEU A 176 1.36 -7.59 0.12
N THR A 177 0.77 -8.79 0.15
CA THR A 177 0.00 -9.35 -0.96
C THR A 177 -1.44 -9.52 -0.54
N VAL A 178 -2.37 -8.99 -1.31
CA VAL A 178 -3.81 -9.16 -1.11
C VAL A 178 -4.23 -10.52 -1.67
N ASN A 179 -4.70 -11.40 -0.79
CA ASN A 179 -5.18 -12.73 -1.15
C ASN A 179 -6.67 -12.73 -1.50
N SER A 180 -7.45 -11.90 -0.80
CA SER A 180 -8.89 -11.75 -0.99
C SER A 180 -9.27 -10.28 -0.79
N PHE A 181 -10.17 -9.79 -1.62
CA PHE A 181 -10.74 -8.44 -1.52
C PHE A 181 -12.25 -8.56 -1.75
N LYS A 182 -13.05 -8.21 -0.74
CA LYS A 182 -14.52 -8.26 -0.76
C LYS A 182 -15.08 -6.90 -0.37
N THR A 183 -16.26 -6.55 -0.88
CA THR A 183 -16.96 -5.29 -0.64
C THR A 183 -18.42 -5.52 -0.39
#